data_444b525689faa4db5036b0b7fe608088
#
_entry.id   444b525689faa4db5036b0b7fe608088
#
_cell.length_a   1.000
_cell.length_b   1.000
_cell.length_c   1.000
_cell.angle_alpha   90.00
_cell.angle_beta   90.00
_cell.angle_gamma   90.00
#
_symmetry.space_group_name_H-M   'P 1'
#
loop_
_entity.id
_entity.type
_entity.pdbx_description
1 polymer ?
#
loop_
_entity_poly.entity_id
_entity_poly.type
_entity_poly.pdbx_seq_one_letter_code
_entity_poly.pdbx_strand_id
1 'polypeptide(L)'
;MSTAAPRSRRHGRVRWWTYLMLSAATVACLFPLYWMFIVATTDTATATQMPPEVVPGGNFFALAGLVMETVPFVQALLNSLFVATAIGVGQAVLCALAGYAFAKLAFPGRNVLFLIVLLTMTVPTQLSVIPQYMIMSELGWVDTLQALVVPGLASAFGIFWMRQHITATISDELMQAARIDGANSWQVFWRIAFPIVRPAAFVLGLFGFVTAWNDFLWPFIVLKSPERYTAQIAIKALQNSYDVDLGLAMSGSFMATVPLVALFVLVGRRMVAGILEGAFKG
;
A
#
# COMPACT_ATOMS: atom_id res chain seq x y z
N MET A 1 -53.50 15.18 -14.41
CA MET A 1 -52.70 13.95 -14.23
C MET A 1 -51.79 13.81 -15.45
N SER A 2 -50.56 14.29 -15.36
CA SER A 2 -49.56 14.17 -16.44
C SER A 2 -48.55 13.11 -16.05
N THR A 3 -48.62 11.97 -16.73
CA THR A 3 -47.66 10.86 -16.53
C THR A 3 -46.37 11.15 -17.29
N ALA A 4 -45.35 11.61 -16.56
CA ALA A 4 -44.03 11.76 -17.12
C ALA A 4 -43.40 10.36 -17.34
N ALA A 5 -43.20 10.00 -18.59
CA ALA A 5 -42.50 8.76 -18.98
C ALA A 5 -41.04 8.76 -18.48
N PRO A 6 -40.52 7.62 -18.04
CA PRO A 6 -39.15 7.54 -17.57
C PRO A 6 -38.18 7.76 -18.76
N ARG A 7 -37.31 8.77 -18.63
CA ARG A 7 -36.22 9.02 -19.58
C ARG A 7 -35.28 7.81 -19.59
N SER A 8 -35.34 7.03 -20.65
CA SER A 8 -34.36 5.95 -20.89
C SER A 8 -32.96 6.57 -20.94
N ARG A 9 -32.09 6.20 -20.01
CA ARG A 9 -30.66 6.50 -20.06
C ARG A 9 -30.11 5.87 -21.35
N ARG A 10 -29.96 6.67 -22.40
CA ARG A 10 -29.20 6.28 -23.59
C ARG A 10 -27.78 5.98 -23.11
N HIS A 11 -27.41 4.71 -23.08
CA HIS A 11 -26.03 4.29 -23.00
C HIS A 11 -25.34 4.81 -24.27
N GLY A 12 -24.66 5.97 -24.15
CA GLY A 12 -23.88 6.52 -25.23
C GLY A 12 -22.87 5.48 -25.69
N ARG A 13 -22.92 5.06 -26.95
CA ARG A 13 -21.92 4.18 -27.55
C ARG A 13 -20.55 4.80 -27.32
N VAL A 14 -19.73 4.12 -26.49
CA VAL A 14 -18.34 4.54 -26.26
C VAL A 14 -17.66 4.58 -27.62
N ARG A 15 -17.11 5.74 -27.99
CA ARG A 15 -16.52 5.94 -29.33
C ARG A 15 -15.25 5.10 -29.43
N TRP A 16 -14.99 4.50 -30.59
CA TRP A 16 -13.85 3.60 -30.83
C TRP A 16 -12.49 4.20 -30.42
N TRP A 17 -12.32 5.50 -30.58
CA TRP A 17 -11.09 6.19 -30.20
C TRP A 17 -10.89 6.30 -28.67
N THR A 18 -11.96 6.20 -27.85
CA THR A 18 -11.83 6.04 -26.40
C THR A 18 -11.11 4.72 -26.05
N TYR A 19 -11.47 3.64 -26.76
CA TYR A 19 -10.75 2.36 -26.62
C TYR A 19 -9.29 2.47 -27.10
N LEU A 20 -9.04 3.19 -28.19
CA LEU A 20 -7.69 3.43 -28.67
C LEU A 20 -6.84 4.19 -27.63
N MET A 21 -7.39 5.29 -27.07
CA MET A 21 -6.70 6.04 -26.02
C MET A 21 -6.45 5.21 -24.77
N LEU A 22 -7.45 4.43 -24.31
CA LEU A 22 -7.30 3.56 -23.16
C LEU A 22 -6.27 2.46 -23.42
N SER A 23 -6.26 1.85 -24.61
CA SER A 23 -5.28 0.86 -24.99
C SER A 23 -3.87 1.45 -25.04
N ALA A 24 -3.72 2.62 -25.65
CA ALA A 24 -2.43 3.32 -25.70
C ALA A 24 -1.92 3.67 -24.30
N ALA A 25 -2.78 4.18 -23.43
CA ALA A 25 -2.43 4.45 -22.02
C ALA A 25 -2.04 3.15 -21.29
N THR A 26 -2.78 2.07 -21.50
CA THR A 26 -2.47 0.76 -20.90
C THR A 26 -1.11 0.24 -21.36
N VAL A 27 -0.81 0.30 -22.66
CA VAL A 27 0.50 -0.10 -23.20
C VAL A 27 1.61 0.77 -22.62
N ALA A 28 1.42 2.09 -22.56
CA ALA A 28 2.41 3.00 -21.97
C ALA A 28 2.68 2.69 -20.48
N CYS A 29 1.63 2.35 -19.70
CA CYS A 29 1.78 1.95 -18.29
C CYS A 29 2.45 0.57 -18.13
N LEU A 30 2.23 -0.36 -19.04
CA LEU A 30 2.84 -1.70 -18.97
C LEU A 30 4.26 -1.73 -19.54
N PHE A 31 4.65 -0.74 -20.36
CA PHE A 31 5.97 -0.70 -20.99
C PHE A 31 7.14 -0.77 -20.01
N PRO A 32 7.16 -0.04 -18.87
CA PRO A 32 8.25 -0.15 -17.90
C PRO A 32 8.38 -1.56 -17.29
N LEU A 33 7.26 -2.25 -17.04
CA LEU A 33 7.27 -3.62 -16.54
C LEU A 33 7.78 -4.60 -17.59
N TYR A 34 7.37 -4.41 -18.84
CA TYR A 34 7.89 -5.19 -19.97
C TYR A 34 9.39 -4.97 -20.13
N TRP A 35 9.86 -3.73 -20.07
CA TRP A 35 11.28 -3.40 -20.16
C TRP A 35 12.10 -4.01 -19.01
N MET A 36 11.60 -3.92 -17.79
CA MET A 36 12.20 -4.58 -16.63
C MET A 36 12.34 -6.09 -16.85
N PHE A 37 11.30 -6.72 -17.42
CA PHE A 37 11.34 -8.15 -17.73
C PHE A 37 12.39 -8.47 -18.82
N ILE A 38 12.50 -7.67 -19.88
CA ILE A 38 13.55 -7.85 -20.91
C ILE A 38 14.93 -7.84 -20.26
N VAL A 39 15.24 -6.80 -19.48
CA VAL A 39 16.55 -6.69 -18.82
C VAL A 39 16.78 -7.82 -17.82
N ALA A 40 15.74 -8.28 -17.13
CA ALA A 40 15.78 -9.42 -16.22
C ALA A 40 16.04 -10.78 -16.92
N THR A 41 15.96 -10.83 -18.25
CA THR A 41 16.19 -12.03 -19.07
C THR A 41 17.50 -11.98 -19.85
N THR A 42 18.24 -10.87 -19.82
CA THR A 42 19.48 -10.64 -20.55
C THR A 42 20.66 -10.44 -19.60
N ASP A 43 21.87 -10.66 -20.07
CA ASP A 43 23.10 -10.32 -19.35
C ASP A 43 23.37 -8.80 -19.43
N THR A 44 24.20 -8.30 -18.54
CA THR A 44 24.51 -6.85 -18.44
C THR A 44 25.12 -6.31 -19.73
N ALA A 45 25.93 -7.09 -20.44
CA ALA A 45 26.56 -6.68 -21.71
C ALA A 45 25.48 -6.43 -22.77
N THR A 46 24.52 -7.32 -22.93
CA THR A 46 23.38 -7.18 -23.85
C THR A 46 22.42 -6.09 -23.42
N ALA A 47 22.14 -5.98 -22.13
CA ALA A 47 21.23 -4.96 -21.59
C ALA A 47 21.71 -3.52 -21.82
N THR A 48 23.03 -3.31 -22.01
CA THR A 48 23.64 -2.00 -22.25
C THR A 48 23.98 -1.71 -23.72
N GLN A 49 23.69 -2.65 -24.64
CA GLN A 49 23.94 -2.47 -26.07
C GLN A 49 23.03 -1.40 -26.70
N MET A 50 23.55 -0.76 -27.75
CA MET A 50 22.82 0.18 -28.61
C MET A 50 22.82 -0.32 -30.06
N PRO A 51 21.63 -0.53 -30.71
CA PRO A 51 20.28 -0.35 -30.17
C PRO A 51 19.93 -1.41 -29.12
N PRO A 52 19.05 -1.09 -28.13
CA PRO A 52 18.68 -2.04 -27.09
C PRO A 52 17.84 -3.20 -27.66
N GLU A 53 18.07 -4.39 -27.18
CA GLU A 53 17.23 -5.53 -27.51
C GLU A 53 15.83 -5.37 -26.91
N VAL A 54 14.82 -5.62 -27.75
CA VAL A 54 13.39 -5.51 -27.34
C VAL A 54 12.72 -6.88 -27.18
N VAL A 55 13.47 -7.97 -27.39
CA VAL A 55 12.99 -9.35 -27.26
C VAL A 55 13.57 -9.95 -25.98
N PRO A 56 12.76 -10.65 -25.15
CA PRO A 56 13.27 -11.31 -23.96
C PRO A 56 14.35 -12.33 -24.27
N GLY A 57 15.44 -12.31 -23.52
CA GLY A 57 16.49 -13.33 -23.55
C GLY A 57 16.09 -14.63 -22.86
N GLY A 58 16.98 -15.62 -22.86
CA GLY A 58 16.75 -16.93 -22.25
C GLY A 58 17.23 -17.06 -20.81
N ASN A 59 17.89 -16.04 -20.22
CA ASN A 59 18.69 -16.17 -19.02
C ASN A 59 17.90 -15.97 -17.71
N PHE A 60 16.58 -15.75 -17.74
CA PHE A 60 15.78 -15.45 -16.55
C PHE A 60 15.96 -16.48 -15.43
N PHE A 61 15.85 -17.78 -15.74
CA PHE A 61 15.93 -18.81 -14.70
C PHE A 61 17.35 -18.93 -14.10
N ALA A 62 18.39 -18.70 -14.91
CA ALA A 62 19.77 -18.66 -14.43
C ALA A 62 19.99 -17.47 -13.49
N LEU A 63 19.54 -16.26 -13.88
CA LEU A 63 19.63 -15.06 -13.07
C LEU A 63 18.77 -15.16 -11.80
N ALA A 64 17.56 -15.72 -11.89
CA ALA A 64 16.72 -15.97 -10.72
C ALA A 64 17.37 -16.96 -9.73
N GLY A 65 18.04 -18.02 -10.23
CA GLY A 65 18.86 -18.90 -9.40
C GLY A 65 19.98 -18.16 -8.70
N LEU A 66 20.73 -17.34 -9.44
CA LEU A 66 21.82 -16.54 -8.88
C LEU A 66 21.33 -15.50 -7.84
N VAL A 67 20.16 -14.90 -8.03
CA VAL A 67 19.51 -14.04 -7.01
C VAL A 67 19.32 -14.80 -5.71
N MET A 68 18.80 -16.03 -5.77
CA MET A 68 18.54 -16.86 -4.58
C MET A 68 19.82 -17.37 -3.89
N GLU A 69 20.92 -17.51 -4.64
CA GLU A 69 22.24 -17.88 -4.10
C GLU A 69 22.96 -16.67 -3.47
N THR A 70 22.77 -15.47 -4.03
CA THR A 70 23.47 -14.25 -3.59
C THR A 70 22.89 -13.67 -2.31
N VAL A 71 21.57 -13.71 -2.15
CA VAL A 71 20.86 -13.18 -0.97
C VAL A 71 19.73 -14.12 -0.55
N PRO A 72 19.31 -14.14 0.72
CA PRO A 72 18.17 -14.95 1.18
C PRO A 72 16.85 -14.37 0.65
N PHE A 73 16.66 -14.37 -0.68
CA PHE A 73 15.62 -13.61 -1.36
C PHE A 73 14.20 -14.07 -0.99
N VAL A 74 13.98 -15.39 -0.86
CA VAL A 74 12.69 -15.94 -0.43
C VAL A 74 12.33 -15.46 0.96
N GLN A 75 13.30 -15.47 1.89
CA GLN A 75 13.10 -14.95 3.24
C GLN A 75 12.79 -13.44 3.21
N ALA A 76 13.46 -12.68 2.36
CA ALA A 76 13.21 -11.26 2.19
C ALA A 76 11.80 -10.95 1.64
N LEU A 77 11.30 -11.77 0.71
CA LEU A 77 9.90 -11.69 0.23
C LEU A 77 8.90 -11.99 1.35
N LEU A 78 9.16 -13.02 2.15
CA LEU A 78 8.30 -13.38 3.28
C LEU A 78 8.31 -12.29 4.37
N ASN A 79 9.48 -11.72 4.67
CA ASN A 79 9.60 -10.59 5.58
C ASN A 79 8.78 -9.37 5.08
N SER A 80 8.92 -9.03 3.78
CA SER A 80 8.11 -7.95 3.18
C SER A 80 6.63 -8.24 3.24
N LEU A 81 6.21 -9.46 2.94
CA LEU A 81 4.80 -9.87 3.00
C LEU A 81 4.25 -9.75 4.43
N PHE A 82 5.00 -10.21 5.41
CA PHE A 82 4.64 -10.11 6.83
C PHE A 82 4.52 -8.64 7.25
N VAL A 83 5.56 -7.84 7.03
CA VAL A 83 5.60 -6.42 7.43
C VAL A 83 4.48 -5.63 6.74
N ALA A 84 4.34 -5.76 5.42
CA ALA A 84 3.33 -5.04 4.67
C ALA A 84 1.90 -5.44 5.08
N THR A 85 1.66 -6.74 5.32
CA THR A 85 0.36 -7.23 5.79
C THR A 85 0.05 -6.73 7.19
N ALA A 86 1.00 -6.80 8.12
CA ALA A 86 0.83 -6.34 9.49
C ALA A 86 0.53 -4.83 9.54
N ILE A 87 1.27 -4.03 8.76
CA ILE A 87 1.04 -2.58 8.65
C ILE A 87 -0.31 -2.30 7.99
N GLY A 88 -0.64 -2.97 6.88
CA GLY A 88 -1.90 -2.76 6.19
C GLY A 88 -3.12 -3.09 7.06
N VAL A 89 -3.10 -4.22 7.75
CA VAL A 89 -4.16 -4.62 8.70
C VAL A 89 -4.21 -3.67 9.89
N GLY A 90 -3.04 -3.32 10.44
CA GLY A 90 -2.92 -2.36 11.55
C GLY A 90 -3.54 -1.02 11.19
N GLN A 91 -3.19 -0.46 10.04
CA GLN A 91 -3.76 0.80 9.57
C GLN A 91 -5.26 0.71 9.32
N ALA A 92 -5.75 -0.36 8.71
CA ALA A 92 -7.18 -0.56 8.48
C ALA A 92 -7.99 -0.54 9.79
N VAL A 93 -7.46 -1.15 10.85
CA VAL A 93 -8.16 -1.27 12.13
C VAL A 93 -7.90 -0.05 13.04
N LEU A 94 -6.63 0.29 13.26
CA LEU A 94 -6.28 1.34 14.25
C LEU A 94 -6.66 2.74 13.75
N CYS A 95 -6.49 3.02 12.45
CA CYS A 95 -6.93 4.30 11.89
C CYS A 95 -8.46 4.40 11.83
N ALA A 96 -9.18 3.27 11.60
CA ALA A 96 -10.65 3.27 11.70
C ALA A 96 -11.12 3.52 13.14
N LEU A 97 -10.46 2.90 14.13
CA LEU A 97 -10.77 3.10 15.54
C LEU A 97 -10.51 4.55 15.98
N ALA A 98 -9.34 5.09 15.64
CA ALA A 98 -9.01 6.49 15.94
C ALA A 98 -9.94 7.46 15.19
N GLY A 99 -10.20 7.21 13.90
CA GLY A 99 -11.14 7.98 13.10
C GLY A 99 -12.55 7.98 13.69
N TYR A 100 -13.02 6.84 14.18
CA TYR A 100 -14.29 6.72 14.89
C TYR A 100 -14.31 7.55 16.18
N ALA A 101 -13.25 7.46 16.98
CA ALA A 101 -13.14 8.25 18.20
C ALA A 101 -13.22 9.75 17.91
N PHE A 102 -12.47 10.24 16.92
CA PHE A 102 -12.49 11.65 16.52
C PHE A 102 -13.77 12.09 15.83
N ALA A 103 -14.51 11.17 15.17
CA ALA A 103 -15.76 11.51 14.49
C ALA A 103 -16.96 11.50 15.42
N LYS A 104 -17.08 10.48 16.32
CA LYS A 104 -18.34 10.13 17.00
C LYS A 104 -18.27 10.16 18.52
N LEU A 105 -17.09 10.22 19.14
CA LEU A 105 -16.98 10.32 20.58
C LEU A 105 -16.77 11.76 21.03
N ALA A 106 -17.40 12.10 22.15
CA ALA A 106 -17.18 13.39 22.83
C ALA A 106 -16.17 13.15 23.97
N PHE A 107 -15.01 13.78 23.88
CA PHE A 107 -14.00 13.78 24.94
C PHE A 107 -13.25 15.11 24.97
N PRO A 108 -12.73 15.52 26.16
CA PRO A 108 -12.01 16.77 26.28
C PRO A 108 -10.73 16.77 25.42
N GLY A 109 -10.43 17.88 24.76
CA GLY A 109 -9.23 18.01 23.92
C GLY A 109 -9.34 17.39 22.52
N ARG A 110 -10.47 16.76 22.12
CA ARG A 110 -10.66 16.10 20.83
C ARG A 110 -10.17 16.92 19.65
N ASN A 111 -10.56 18.19 19.57
CA ASN A 111 -10.21 19.04 18.43
C ASN A 111 -8.72 19.41 18.42
N VAL A 112 -8.11 19.62 19.60
CA VAL A 112 -6.68 19.89 19.74
C VAL A 112 -5.86 18.67 19.34
N LEU A 113 -6.22 17.50 19.83
CA LEU A 113 -5.53 16.25 19.46
C LEU A 113 -5.67 15.95 17.96
N PHE A 114 -6.85 16.19 17.38
CA PHE A 114 -7.02 16.01 15.96
C PHE A 114 -6.20 17.03 15.14
N LEU A 115 -6.10 18.28 15.61
CA LEU A 115 -5.22 19.28 15.00
C LEU A 115 -3.76 18.84 15.05
N ILE A 116 -3.29 18.28 16.18
CA ILE A 116 -1.92 17.72 16.27
C ILE A 116 -1.73 16.61 15.23
N VAL A 117 -2.69 15.69 15.08
CA VAL A 117 -2.63 14.66 14.01
C VAL A 117 -2.48 15.29 12.63
N LEU A 118 -3.25 16.36 12.33
CA LEU A 118 -3.12 17.06 11.03
C LEU A 118 -1.76 17.74 10.87
N LEU A 119 -1.24 18.35 11.91
CA LEU A 119 0.08 19.00 11.87
C LEU A 119 1.21 17.98 11.62
N THR A 120 1.12 16.77 12.15
CA THR A 120 2.12 15.72 11.86
C THR A 120 2.17 15.34 10.39
N MET A 121 1.08 15.51 9.62
CA MET A 121 1.10 15.25 8.17
C MET A 121 1.95 16.25 7.37
N THR A 122 2.21 17.44 7.93
CA THR A 122 3.03 18.47 7.26
C THR A 122 4.54 18.25 7.46
N VAL A 123 4.91 17.39 8.40
CA VAL A 123 6.32 17.07 8.70
C VAL A 123 6.80 16.00 7.73
N PRO A 124 7.86 16.26 6.94
CA PRO A 124 8.44 15.22 6.08
C PRO A 124 8.92 14.02 6.91
N THR A 125 8.49 12.82 6.52
CA THR A 125 8.80 11.59 7.27
C THR A 125 10.29 11.32 7.38
N GLN A 126 11.10 11.79 6.43
CA GLN A 126 12.56 11.67 6.44
C GLN A 126 13.22 12.36 7.62
N LEU A 127 12.63 13.45 8.15
CA LEU A 127 13.15 14.16 9.32
C LEU A 127 13.02 13.34 10.62
N SER A 128 12.10 12.40 10.67
CA SER A 128 11.90 11.55 11.84
C SER A 128 12.82 10.33 11.90
N VAL A 129 13.61 10.07 10.85
CA VAL A 129 14.43 8.85 10.74
C VAL A 129 15.46 8.74 11.87
N ILE A 130 16.19 9.83 12.17
CA ILE A 130 17.21 9.80 13.23
C ILE A 130 16.59 9.63 14.62
N PRO A 131 15.59 10.43 15.04
CA PRO A 131 14.90 10.20 16.32
C PRO A 131 14.28 8.82 16.43
N GLN A 132 13.67 8.33 15.33
CA GLN A 132 13.07 7.00 15.29
C GLN A 132 14.11 5.89 15.50
N TYR A 133 15.28 6.00 14.86
CA TYR A 133 16.39 5.06 15.06
C TYR A 133 16.88 5.06 16.51
N MET A 134 17.02 6.24 17.13
CA MET A 134 17.40 6.33 18.54
C MET A 134 16.42 5.60 19.46
N ILE A 135 15.12 5.80 19.24
CA ILE A 135 14.07 5.10 19.99
C ILE A 135 14.17 3.59 19.80
N MET A 136 14.34 3.12 18.55
CA MET A 136 14.50 1.67 18.27
C MET A 136 15.76 1.10 18.90
N SER A 137 16.85 1.88 18.97
CA SER A 137 18.08 1.49 19.64
C SER A 137 17.90 1.34 21.15
N GLU A 138 17.25 2.30 21.79
CA GLU A 138 16.96 2.23 23.24
C GLU A 138 16.03 1.08 23.62
N LEU A 139 15.06 0.75 22.73
CA LEU A 139 14.16 -0.38 22.89
C LEU A 139 14.83 -1.74 22.57
N GLY A 140 16.05 -1.75 22.04
CA GLY A 140 16.71 -2.98 21.58
C GLY A 140 16.04 -3.60 20.35
N TRP A 141 15.35 -2.80 19.54
CA TRP A 141 14.59 -3.26 18.38
C TRP A 141 15.35 -3.09 17.05
N VAL A 142 16.55 -2.51 17.06
CA VAL A 142 17.39 -2.46 15.86
C VAL A 142 17.60 -3.89 15.33
N ASP A 143 17.56 -4.06 14.04
CA ASP A 143 17.65 -5.33 13.34
C ASP A 143 16.51 -6.32 13.65
N THR A 144 15.29 -5.80 13.83
CA THR A 144 14.09 -6.63 14.02
C THR A 144 12.94 -6.16 13.13
N LEU A 145 12.05 -7.09 12.73
CA LEU A 145 10.87 -6.74 11.94
C LEU A 145 9.85 -5.89 12.72
N GLN A 146 9.83 -5.99 14.06
CA GLN A 146 8.96 -5.16 14.88
C GLN A 146 9.31 -3.66 14.79
N ALA A 147 10.59 -3.32 14.55
CA ALA A 147 11.01 -1.94 14.31
C ALA A 147 10.42 -1.37 13.02
N LEU A 148 10.01 -2.21 12.07
CA LEU A 148 9.30 -1.79 10.87
C LEU A 148 7.78 -1.72 11.12
N VAL A 149 7.23 -2.76 11.76
CA VAL A 149 5.78 -2.91 11.91
C VAL A 149 5.20 -1.87 12.85
N VAL A 150 5.75 -1.75 14.09
CA VAL A 150 5.12 -0.96 15.14
C VAL A 150 4.94 0.51 14.79
N PRO A 151 5.95 1.23 14.25
CA PRO A 151 5.77 2.62 13.83
C PRO A 151 4.79 2.78 12.67
N GLY A 152 4.66 1.75 11.82
CA GLY A 152 3.79 1.75 10.64
C GLY A 152 2.32 1.44 10.91
N LEU A 153 1.95 0.93 12.11
CA LEU A 153 0.60 0.45 12.42
C LEU A 153 -0.50 1.52 12.32
N ALA A 154 -0.16 2.79 12.50
CA ALA A 154 -1.08 3.91 12.36
C ALA A 154 -0.42 5.06 11.61
N SER A 155 -1.21 5.75 10.78
CA SER A 155 -0.74 6.93 10.05
C SER A 155 -1.69 8.11 10.26
N ALA A 156 -1.13 9.32 10.32
CA ALA A 156 -1.92 10.54 10.47
C ALA A 156 -2.91 10.70 9.29
N PHE A 157 -2.46 10.42 8.08
CA PHE A 157 -3.33 10.39 6.88
C PHE A 157 -4.47 9.39 7.05
N GLY A 158 -4.18 8.17 7.51
CA GLY A 158 -5.18 7.13 7.71
C GLY A 158 -6.24 7.54 8.75
N ILE A 159 -5.82 8.14 9.86
CA ILE A 159 -6.73 8.66 10.89
C ILE A 159 -7.63 9.76 10.32
N PHE A 160 -7.04 10.73 9.60
CA PHE A 160 -7.78 11.79 8.92
C PHE A 160 -8.79 11.23 7.90
N TRP A 161 -8.33 10.34 7.02
CA TRP A 161 -9.16 9.70 6.00
C TRP A 161 -10.36 8.98 6.62
N MET A 162 -10.12 8.13 7.62
CA MET A 162 -11.19 7.38 8.29
C MET A 162 -12.15 8.28 9.04
N ARG A 163 -11.66 9.32 9.73
CA ARG A 163 -12.55 10.31 10.37
C ARG A 163 -13.49 10.96 9.37
N GLN A 164 -12.98 11.43 8.23
CA GLN A 164 -13.80 12.08 7.20
C GLN A 164 -14.84 11.10 6.63
N HIS A 165 -14.41 9.87 6.34
CA HIS A 165 -15.30 8.85 5.82
C HIS A 165 -16.41 8.48 6.83
N ILE A 166 -16.06 8.29 8.10
CA ILE A 166 -17.01 7.98 9.18
C ILE A 166 -18.00 9.14 9.38
N THR A 167 -17.51 10.37 9.37
CA THR A 167 -18.38 11.57 9.50
C THR A 167 -19.41 11.66 8.38
N ALA A 168 -19.00 11.33 7.15
CA ALA A 168 -19.89 11.39 5.98
C ALA A 168 -20.85 10.20 5.85
N THR A 169 -20.49 9.03 6.42
CA THR A 169 -21.23 7.78 6.16
C THR A 169 -22.13 7.37 7.31
N ILE A 170 -21.76 7.70 8.55
CA ILE A 170 -22.50 7.30 9.75
C ILE A 170 -23.22 8.50 10.33
N SER A 171 -24.55 8.43 10.38
CA SER A 171 -25.37 9.50 10.99
C SER A 171 -25.31 9.48 12.52
N ASP A 172 -25.57 10.63 13.15
CA ASP A 172 -25.58 10.74 14.61
C ASP A 172 -26.84 10.08 15.22
N GLU A 173 -27.94 10.02 14.46
CA GLU A 173 -29.16 9.32 14.86
C GLU A 173 -28.91 7.82 15.03
N LEU A 174 -28.15 7.19 14.12
CA LEU A 174 -27.76 5.77 14.26
C LEU A 174 -26.95 5.52 15.53
N MET A 175 -26.06 6.48 15.87
CA MET A 175 -25.26 6.40 17.10
C MET A 175 -26.11 6.55 18.36
N GLN A 176 -27.14 7.43 18.33
CA GLN A 176 -28.05 7.65 19.43
C GLN A 176 -28.96 6.42 19.64
N ALA A 177 -29.51 5.86 18.56
CA ALA A 177 -30.34 4.66 18.64
C ALA A 177 -29.57 3.49 19.31
N ALA A 178 -28.32 3.24 18.86
CA ALA A 178 -27.49 2.21 19.45
C ALA A 178 -27.22 2.42 20.97
N ARG A 179 -27.10 3.68 21.41
CA ARG A 179 -26.93 4.01 22.83
C ARG A 179 -28.20 3.79 23.63
N ILE A 180 -29.38 4.08 23.05
CA ILE A 180 -30.68 3.79 23.69
C ILE A 180 -30.85 2.29 23.87
N ASP A 181 -30.38 1.47 22.91
CA ASP A 181 -30.35 0.01 22.99
C ASP A 181 -29.31 -0.54 23.98
N GLY A 182 -28.59 0.35 24.72
CA GLY A 182 -27.62 -0.02 25.75
C GLY A 182 -26.24 -0.42 25.23
N ALA A 183 -25.94 -0.21 23.95
CA ALA A 183 -24.63 -0.53 23.40
C ALA A 183 -23.56 0.48 23.87
N ASN A 184 -22.43 -0.02 24.40
CA ASN A 184 -21.27 0.82 24.70
C ASN A 184 -20.49 1.20 23.43
N SER A 185 -19.61 2.21 23.50
CA SER A 185 -18.89 2.74 22.35
C SER A 185 -18.04 1.69 21.61
N TRP A 186 -17.50 0.69 22.34
CA TRP A 186 -16.72 -0.42 21.76
C TRP A 186 -17.60 -1.38 20.97
N GLN A 187 -18.79 -1.71 21.50
CA GLN A 187 -19.79 -2.52 20.80
C GLN A 187 -20.31 -1.81 19.56
N VAL A 188 -20.58 -0.49 19.66
CA VAL A 188 -21.00 0.32 18.51
C VAL A 188 -19.93 0.34 17.46
N PHE A 189 -18.65 0.50 17.82
CA PHE A 189 -17.55 0.44 16.85
C PHE A 189 -17.54 -0.88 16.09
N TRP A 190 -17.45 -2.01 16.79
CA TRP A 190 -17.26 -3.30 16.14
C TRP A 190 -18.50 -3.85 15.43
N ARG A 191 -19.70 -3.57 15.95
CA ARG A 191 -20.95 -4.14 15.44
C ARG A 191 -21.65 -3.25 14.42
N ILE A 192 -21.40 -1.94 14.44
CA ILE A 192 -22.11 -0.97 13.60
C ILE A 192 -21.11 -0.18 12.75
N ALA A 193 -20.21 0.59 13.37
CA ALA A 193 -19.36 1.53 12.65
C ALA A 193 -18.35 0.83 11.71
N PHE A 194 -17.57 -0.12 12.23
CA PHE A 194 -16.53 -0.82 11.46
C PHE A 194 -17.10 -1.61 10.28
N PRO A 195 -18.18 -2.39 10.39
CA PRO A 195 -18.81 -3.04 9.24
C PRO A 195 -19.24 -2.08 8.13
N ILE A 196 -19.78 -0.91 8.49
CA ILE A 196 -20.21 0.11 7.51
C ILE A 196 -19.00 0.69 6.77
N VAL A 197 -17.91 0.99 7.48
CA VAL A 197 -16.72 1.63 6.89
C VAL A 197 -15.67 0.63 6.41
N ARG A 198 -15.92 -0.66 6.52
CA ARG A 198 -15.01 -1.74 6.12
C ARG A 198 -14.46 -1.59 4.70
N PRO A 199 -15.24 -1.18 3.68
CA PRO A 199 -14.70 -0.97 2.34
C PRO A 199 -13.62 0.12 2.31
N ALA A 200 -13.83 1.26 2.99
CA ALA A 200 -12.85 2.33 3.07
C ALA A 200 -11.63 1.92 3.91
N ALA A 201 -11.83 1.23 5.04
CA ALA A 201 -10.74 0.69 5.86
C ALA A 201 -9.87 -0.30 5.06
N PHE A 202 -10.49 -1.14 4.22
CA PHE A 202 -9.78 -2.05 3.34
C PHE A 202 -8.91 -1.32 2.30
N VAL A 203 -9.44 -0.26 1.68
CA VAL A 203 -8.67 0.58 0.74
C VAL A 203 -7.48 1.23 1.45
N LEU A 204 -7.70 1.78 2.65
CA LEU A 204 -6.62 2.35 3.46
C LEU A 204 -5.55 1.29 3.81
N GLY A 205 -5.98 0.11 4.25
CA GLY A 205 -5.07 -0.99 4.55
C GLY A 205 -4.23 -1.44 3.36
N LEU A 206 -4.83 -1.43 2.17
CA LEU A 206 -4.10 -1.73 0.94
C LEU A 206 -3.07 -0.64 0.60
N PHE A 207 -3.40 0.64 0.81
CA PHE A 207 -2.41 1.72 0.70
C PHE A 207 -1.26 1.52 1.69
N GLY A 208 -1.55 1.19 2.94
CA GLY A 208 -0.53 0.87 3.95
C GLY A 208 0.35 -0.32 3.54
N PHE A 209 -0.26 -1.37 3.00
CA PHE A 209 0.46 -2.53 2.46
C PHE A 209 1.42 -2.14 1.33
N VAL A 210 0.92 -1.43 0.31
CA VAL A 210 1.74 -1.03 -0.85
C VAL A 210 2.87 -0.10 -0.44
N THR A 211 2.61 0.83 0.46
CA THR A 211 3.63 1.75 0.99
C THR A 211 4.71 0.99 1.73
N ALA A 212 4.34 0.06 2.62
CA ALA A 212 5.29 -0.75 3.38
C ALA A 212 6.08 -1.74 2.50
N TRP A 213 5.43 -2.33 1.48
CA TRP A 213 6.11 -3.20 0.51
C TRP A 213 7.21 -2.49 -0.26
N ASN A 214 6.98 -1.22 -0.62
CA ASN A 214 7.91 -0.42 -1.40
C ASN A 214 8.86 0.42 -0.53
N ASP A 215 8.73 0.36 0.80
CA ASP A 215 9.62 1.12 1.68
C ASP A 215 11.04 0.57 1.61
N PHE A 216 11.97 1.48 1.33
CA PHE A 216 13.39 1.19 1.25
C PHE A 216 14.17 1.88 2.38
N LEU A 217 13.86 3.16 2.64
CA LEU A 217 14.72 4.00 3.45
C LEU A 217 14.79 3.53 4.90
N TRP A 218 13.63 3.31 5.52
CA TRP A 218 13.59 2.92 6.92
C TRP A 218 14.12 1.50 7.16
N PRO A 219 13.71 0.47 6.39
CA PRO A 219 14.33 -0.85 6.46
C PRO A 219 15.86 -0.82 6.24
N PHE A 220 16.36 -0.01 5.30
CA PHE A 220 17.79 0.11 5.02
C PHE A 220 18.61 0.63 6.21
N ILE A 221 18.01 1.51 7.01
CA ILE A 221 18.67 2.12 8.17
C ILE A 221 18.61 1.17 9.39
N VAL A 222 17.49 0.51 9.60
CA VAL A 222 17.26 -0.21 10.87
C VAL A 222 17.62 -1.69 10.80
N LEU A 223 17.58 -2.33 9.62
CA LEU A 223 17.96 -3.73 9.44
C LEU A 223 19.45 -3.87 9.12
N LYS A 224 20.08 -4.90 9.67
CA LYS A 224 21.51 -5.17 9.51
C LYS A 224 21.79 -6.56 8.96
N SER A 225 21.07 -7.58 9.46
CA SER A 225 21.27 -8.98 9.11
C SER A 225 20.54 -9.36 7.83
N PRO A 226 21.17 -10.09 6.90
CA PRO A 226 20.54 -10.51 5.63
C PRO A 226 19.23 -11.28 5.83
N GLU A 227 19.11 -12.06 6.91
CA GLU A 227 17.91 -12.85 7.24
C GLU A 227 16.71 -11.97 7.61
N ARG A 228 16.95 -10.69 7.96
CA ARG A 228 15.93 -9.70 8.31
C ARG A 228 15.56 -8.79 7.14
N TYR A 229 16.29 -8.85 6.05
CA TYR A 229 16.05 -7.97 4.91
C TYR A 229 14.62 -8.08 4.41
N THR A 230 14.08 -6.93 3.97
CA THR A 230 12.90 -6.86 3.12
C THR A 230 13.30 -7.01 1.66
N ALA A 231 12.34 -7.26 0.76
CA ALA A 231 12.60 -7.42 -0.67
C ALA A 231 13.39 -6.23 -1.27
N GLN A 232 13.05 -5.00 -0.86
CA GLN A 232 13.74 -3.79 -1.36
C GLN A 232 15.21 -3.74 -0.92
N ILE A 233 15.51 -4.20 0.31
CA ILE A 233 16.89 -4.26 0.79
C ILE A 233 17.65 -5.40 0.13
N ALA A 234 17.02 -6.56 -0.07
CA ALA A 234 17.62 -7.67 -0.78
C ALA A 234 17.97 -7.30 -2.23
N ILE A 235 17.08 -6.58 -2.95
CA ILE A 235 17.38 -6.05 -4.29
C ILE A 235 18.58 -5.10 -4.26
N LYS A 236 18.66 -4.22 -3.25
CA LYS A 236 19.81 -3.33 -3.09
C LYS A 236 21.10 -4.09 -2.84
N ALA A 237 21.06 -5.17 -2.08
CA ALA A 237 22.22 -6.02 -1.78
C ALA A 237 22.75 -6.78 -3.02
N LEU A 238 21.93 -6.99 -4.06
CA LEU A 238 22.36 -7.55 -5.34
C LEU A 238 23.23 -6.56 -6.15
N GLN A 239 23.17 -5.26 -5.85
CA GLN A 239 23.93 -4.22 -6.52
C GLN A 239 25.27 -4.04 -5.80
N ASN A 240 26.29 -4.80 -6.18
CA ASN A 240 27.64 -4.61 -5.66
C ASN A 240 28.22 -3.25 -6.09
N SER A 241 29.01 -2.63 -5.21
CA SER A 241 29.53 -1.27 -5.42
C SER A 241 30.52 -1.13 -6.58
N TYR A 242 31.07 -2.23 -7.08
CA TYR A 242 32.15 -2.23 -8.09
C TYR A 242 31.74 -2.82 -9.44
N ASP A 243 30.71 -3.66 -9.48
CA ASP A 243 30.20 -4.26 -10.72
C ASP A 243 28.69 -4.45 -10.59
N VAL A 244 27.93 -3.55 -11.22
CA VAL A 244 26.46 -3.60 -11.15
C VAL A 244 25.96 -4.52 -12.25
N ASP A 245 25.65 -5.77 -11.91
CA ASP A 245 24.91 -6.65 -12.81
C ASP A 245 23.46 -6.19 -12.91
N LEU A 246 23.16 -5.46 -14.00
CA LEU A 246 21.81 -4.95 -14.28
C LEU A 246 20.80 -6.09 -14.47
N GLY A 247 21.20 -7.19 -15.12
CA GLY A 247 20.36 -8.36 -15.32
C GLY A 247 19.94 -8.99 -14.01
N LEU A 248 20.90 -9.16 -13.08
CA LEU A 248 20.68 -9.70 -11.75
C LEU A 248 19.75 -8.80 -10.90
N ALA A 249 20.04 -7.50 -10.86
CA ALA A 249 19.24 -6.53 -10.11
C ALA A 249 17.80 -6.43 -10.66
N MET A 250 17.62 -6.45 -11.99
CA MET A 250 16.31 -6.41 -12.62
C MET A 250 15.54 -7.72 -12.46
N SER A 251 16.24 -8.87 -12.44
CA SER A 251 15.64 -10.17 -12.14
C SER A 251 15.08 -10.20 -10.72
N GLY A 252 15.84 -9.75 -9.70
CA GLY A 252 15.36 -9.59 -8.33
C GLY A 252 14.17 -8.63 -8.25
N SER A 253 14.24 -7.49 -8.94
CA SER A 253 13.16 -6.51 -8.98
C SER A 253 11.88 -7.05 -9.62
N PHE A 254 12.01 -7.80 -10.72
CA PHE A 254 10.89 -8.46 -11.38
C PHE A 254 10.24 -9.50 -10.45
N MET A 255 11.06 -10.35 -9.82
CA MET A 255 10.58 -11.35 -8.85
C MET A 255 9.83 -10.70 -7.68
N ALA A 256 10.30 -9.56 -7.16
CA ALA A 256 9.62 -8.82 -6.08
C ALA A 256 8.35 -8.10 -6.55
N THR A 257 8.23 -7.81 -7.85
CA THR A 257 7.04 -7.17 -8.43
C THR A 257 5.89 -8.16 -8.63
N VAL A 258 6.19 -9.43 -8.92
CA VAL A 258 5.18 -10.47 -9.18
C VAL A 258 4.16 -10.63 -8.05
N PRO A 259 4.54 -10.73 -6.75
CA PRO A 259 3.56 -10.82 -5.66
C PRO A 259 2.64 -9.59 -5.58
N LEU A 260 3.18 -8.39 -5.84
CA LEU A 260 2.40 -7.15 -5.82
C LEU A 260 1.39 -7.11 -6.97
N VAL A 261 1.80 -7.48 -8.19
CA VAL A 261 0.89 -7.60 -9.34
C VAL A 261 -0.18 -8.65 -9.08
N ALA A 262 0.18 -9.81 -8.54
CA ALA A 262 -0.76 -10.85 -8.17
C ALA A 262 -1.81 -10.33 -7.15
N LEU A 263 -1.37 -9.59 -6.13
CA LEU A 263 -2.26 -8.94 -5.18
C LEU A 263 -3.24 -8.00 -5.88
N PHE A 264 -2.76 -7.13 -6.78
CA PHE A 264 -3.63 -6.21 -7.53
C PHE A 264 -4.63 -6.92 -8.43
N VAL A 265 -4.24 -8.00 -9.08
CA VAL A 265 -5.16 -8.81 -9.91
C VAL A 265 -6.27 -9.44 -9.06
N LEU A 266 -5.91 -9.99 -7.89
CA LEU A 266 -6.85 -10.63 -6.98
C LEU A 266 -7.81 -9.64 -6.31
N VAL A 267 -7.30 -8.46 -5.94
CA VAL A 267 -8.01 -7.50 -5.10
C VAL A 267 -8.61 -6.34 -5.90
N GLY A 268 -8.09 -6.06 -7.10
CA GLY A 268 -8.44 -4.89 -7.91
C GLY A 268 -9.93 -4.75 -8.19
N ARG A 269 -10.65 -5.86 -8.42
CA ARG A 269 -12.11 -5.83 -8.61
C ARG A 269 -12.85 -5.31 -7.37
N ARG A 270 -12.40 -5.65 -6.17
CA ARG A 270 -12.99 -5.17 -4.90
C ARG A 270 -12.65 -3.71 -4.63
N MET A 271 -11.47 -3.26 -5.04
CA MET A 271 -11.07 -1.85 -4.95
C MET A 271 -11.97 -0.95 -5.78
N VAL A 272 -12.19 -1.30 -7.05
CA VAL A 272 -13.04 -0.54 -7.96
C VAL A 272 -14.47 -0.45 -7.44
N ALA A 273 -15.03 -1.54 -6.93
CA ALA A 273 -16.36 -1.56 -6.33
C ALA A 273 -16.46 -0.61 -5.12
N GLY A 274 -15.50 -0.66 -4.19
CA GLY A 274 -15.50 0.18 -2.98
C GLY A 274 -15.32 1.69 -3.27
N ILE A 275 -14.52 2.04 -4.29
CA ILE A 275 -14.33 3.43 -4.71
C ILE A 275 -15.60 3.96 -5.41
N LEU A 276 -16.24 3.15 -6.24
CA LEU A 276 -17.46 3.54 -6.96
C LEU A 276 -18.66 3.71 -6.02
N GLU A 277 -18.81 2.87 -4.99
CA GLU A 277 -19.89 3.04 -3.99
C GLU A 277 -19.77 4.37 -3.22
N GLY A 278 -18.56 4.86 -2.98
CA GLY A 278 -18.31 6.17 -2.38
C GLY A 278 -18.60 7.35 -3.32
N ALA A 279 -18.38 7.18 -4.63
CA ALA A 279 -18.54 8.24 -5.63
C ALA A 279 -20.01 8.44 -6.09
N PHE A 280 -20.88 7.43 -5.95
CA PHE A 280 -22.29 7.53 -6.38
C PHE A 280 -23.25 8.00 -5.28
N LYS A 281 -22.79 8.29 -4.07
CA LYS A 281 -23.58 8.81 -2.95
C LYS A 281 -23.42 10.33 -2.74
N GLY A 282 -22.75 11.02 -3.66
CA GLY A 282 -22.65 12.48 -3.69
C GLY A 282 -23.67 13.13 -4.62
#